data_e10addccc7aac9dd797aad700256d066
#
_entry.id   e10addccc7aac9dd797aad700256d066
#
_cell.length_a   1.000
_cell.length_b   1.000
_cell.length_c   1.000
_cell.angle_alpha   90.00
_cell.angle_beta   90.00
_cell.angle_gamma   90.00
#
_symmetry.space_group_name_H-M   'P 1'
#
loop_
_entity.id
_entity.type
_entity.pdbx_description
1 polymer ?
#
loop_
_entity_poly.entity_id
_entity_poly.type
_entity_poly.pdbx_seq_one_letter_code
_entity_poly.pdbx_strand_id
1 'polypeptide(L)'
;MAEHAPVQEGQERQPRGTLSIRTLCMPADTNQNGDIFGGWLLGQMDIAGGIFAQTIAKGRTATVAVDAMTFKRPVRVGDVICAYAELMRIGTTSIAVHVEAWAIPRNETRRQLVTEGNFTYVAIDDDGRPRKVG
;
A
#
# COMPACT_ATOMS: atom_id res chain seq x y z
N MET A 1 -5.66 20.65 -6.68
CA MET A 1 -6.32 20.57 -6.60
C MET A 1 -7.00 20.71 -5.78
N ALA A 2 -7.33 20.72 -5.63
CA ALA A 2 -7.96 20.88 -5.11
C ALA A 2 -8.55 20.53 -4.26
N GLU A 3 -8.88 20.63 -3.95
CA GLU A 3 -9.44 20.39 -3.22
C GLU A 3 -9.98 19.58 -2.93
N HIS A 4 -10.05 19.52 -2.19
CA HIS A 4 -10.58 18.30 -1.75
C HIS A 4 -12.02 18.43 -1.34
N ALA A 5 -12.79 18.80 -2.29
CA ALA A 5 -14.22 18.69 -2.12
C ALA A 5 -14.53 17.22 -1.81
N PRO A 6 -15.59 16.96 -1.02
CA PRO A 6 -16.01 15.58 -0.81
C PRO A 6 -16.28 14.89 -2.14
N VAL A 7 -15.91 13.64 -2.24
CA VAL A 7 -16.17 12.85 -3.44
C VAL A 7 -17.67 12.67 -3.57
N GLN A 8 -18.22 13.00 -4.71
CA GLN A 8 -19.62 12.84 -5.02
C GLN A 8 -19.77 11.76 -6.07
N GLU A 9 -20.99 11.32 -6.28
CA GLU A 9 -21.27 10.34 -7.31
C GLU A 9 -20.73 10.84 -8.64
N GLY A 10 -19.94 10.01 -9.33
CA GLY A 10 -19.31 10.37 -10.58
C GLY A 10 -17.97 11.07 -10.46
N GLN A 11 -17.58 11.41 -9.25
CA GLN A 11 -16.26 12.02 -9.02
C GLN A 11 -15.27 10.96 -8.58
N GLU A 12 -14.02 11.18 -8.94
CA GLU A 12 -12.97 10.28 -8.55
C GLU A 12 -12.50 10.55 -7.14
N ARG A 13 -12.32 9.48 -6.41
CA ARG A 13 -11.69 9.50 -5.11
C ARG A 13 -10.20 9.79 -5.30
N GLN A 14 -9.62 10.51 -4.36
CA GLN A 14 -8.18 10.76 -4.35
C GLN A 14 -7.48 9.80 -3.37
N PRO A 15 -6.21 9.47 -3.65
CA PRO A 15 -5.45 8.63 -2.71
C PRO A 15 -5.29 9.32 -1.36
N ARG A 16 -5.30 8.50 -0.31
CA ARG A 16 -5.06 8.95 1.06
C ARG A 16 -3.61 8.70 1.41
N GLY A 17 -2.98 9.67 2.07
CA GLY A 17 -1.63 9.50 2.57
C GLY A 17 -0.56 9.90 1.58
N THR A 18 0.62 9.39 1.79
CA THR A 18 1.82 9.76 1.04
C THR A 18 2.22 8.64 0.11
N LEU A 19 2.62 9.00 -1.10
CA LEU A 19 3.15 8.01 -2.05
C LEU A 19 4.41 7.40 -1.44
N SER A 20 4.41 6.08 -1.29
CA SER A 20 5.52 5.35 -0.71
C SER A 20 6.35 4.64 -1.77
N ILE A 21 5.68 3.93 -2.68
CA ILE A 21 6.37 3.29 -3.81
C ILE A 21 5.57 3.47 -5.09
N ARG A 22 6.29 3.34 -6.19
CA ARG A 22 5.74 3.38 -7.53
C ARG A 22 6.49 2.36 -8.36
N THR A 23 5.77 1.45 -9.00
CA THR A 23 6.43 0.37 -9.71
C THR A 23 5.66 -0.02 -10.96
N LEU A 24 6.40 -0.49 -11.96
CA LEU A 24 5.82 -0.93 -13.23
C LEU A 24 5.54 -2.42 -13.17
N CYS A 25 4.36 -2.80 -13.62
CA CYS A 25 3.96 -4.22 -13.69
C CYS A 25 4.61 -4.88 -14.90
N MET A 26 5.36 -5.93 -14.65
CA MET A 26 6.16 -6.61 -15.66
C MET A 26 5.57 -7.98 -16.00
N PRO A 27 5.90 -8.53 -17.17
CA PRO A 27 5.38 -9.87 -17.55
C PRO A 27 5.69 -10.95 -16.52
N ALA A 28 6.83 -10.88 -15.84
CA ALA A 28 7.20 -11.87 -14.83
C ALA A 28 6.26 -11.88 -13.63
N ASP A 29 5.45 -10.85 -13.47
CA ASP A 29 4.56 -10.68 -12.32
C ASP A 29 3.15 -11.21 -12.58
N THR A 30 2.93 -11.87 -13.72
CA THR A 30 1.60 -12.33 -14.12
C THR A 30 1.30 -13.74 -13.64
N ASN A 31 0.01 -14.00 -13.44
CA ASN A 31 -0.50 -15.33 -13.22
C ASN A 31 -0.83 -15.99 -14.57
N GLN A 32 -1.37 -17.19 -14.49
CA GLN A 32 -1.67 -17.97 -15.70
C GLN A 32 -2.76 -17.32 -16.56
N ASN A 33 -3.53 -16.40 -16.02
CA ASN A 33 -4.57 -15.69 -16.75
C ASN A 33 -4.07 -14.41 -17.42
N GLY A 34 -2.78 -14.09 -17.27
CA GLY A 34 -2.22 -12.88 -17.84
C GLY A 34 -2.43 -11.63 -16.99
N ASP A 35 -2.98 -11.76 -15.81
CA ASP A 35 -3.16 -10.67 -14.87
C ASP A 35 -2.03 -10.69 -13.84
N ILE A 36 -1.77 -9.55 -13.23
CA ILE A 36 -0.75 -9.45 -12.18
C ILE A 36 -1.25 -10.24 -10.96
N PHE A 37 -0.35 -11.03 -10.36
CA PHE A 37 -0.68 -11.77 -9.15
C PHE A 37 -1.17 -10.85 -8.05
N GLY A 38 -2.26 -11.22 -7.39
CA GLY A 38 -2.72 -10.51 -6.20
C GLY A 38 -1.67 -10.52 -5.11
N GLY A 39 -0.95 -11.63 -4.96
CA GLY A 39 0.13 -11.73 -3.99
C GLY A 39 1.29 -10.80 -4.28
N TRP A 40 1.61 -10.57 -5.55
CA TRP A 40 2.63 -9.59 -5.93
C TRP A 40 2.21 -8.20 -5.49
N LEU A 41 0.95 -7.85 -5.75
CA LEU A 41 0.43 -6.53 -5.38
C LEU A 41 0.42 -6.37 -3.86
N LEU A 42 -0.01 -7.40 -3.13
CA LEU A 42 0.01 -7.39 -1.68
C LEU A 42 1.43 -7.18 -1.15
N GLY A 43 2.42 -7.82 -1.79
CA GLY A 43 3.82 -7.65 -1.45
C GLY A 43 4.30 -6.22 -1.64
N GLN A 44 3.88 -5.57 -2.74
CA GLN A 44 4.22 -4.17 -2.98
C GLN A 44 3.62 -3.27 -1.91
N MET A 45 2.40 -3.55 -1.50
CA MET A 45 1.74 -2.79 -0.45
C MET A 45 2.43 -2.98 0.89
N ASP A 46 2.87 -4.20 1.18
CA ASP A 46 3.60 -4.48 2.41
C ASP A 46 4.94 -3.75 2.43
N ILE A 47 5.63 -3.71 1.30
CA ILE A 47 6.88 -2.94 1.20
C ILE A 47 6.60 -1.46 1.44
N ALA A 48 5.55 -0.93 0.81
CA ALA A 48 5.20 0.48 0.95
C ALA A 48 4.86 0.83 2.40
N GLY A 49 4.05 0.02 3.03
CA GLY A 49 3.67 0.23 4.44
C GLY A 49 4.86 0.06 5.36
N GLY A 50 5.73 -0.90 5.06
CA GLY A 50 6.93 -1.16 5.86
C GLY A 50 7.92 -0.01 5.81
N ILE A 51 8.14 0.55 4.62
CA ILE A 51 9.01 1.73 4.49
C ILE A 51 8.47 2.87 5.33
N PHE A 52 7.16 3.09 5.24
CA PHE A 52 6.51 4.15 6.00
C PHE A 52 6.61 3.90 7.51
N ALA A 53 6.36 2.67 7.95
CA ALA A 53 6.42 2.30 9.36
C ALA A 53 7.83 2.44 9.91
N GLN A 54 8.84 2.09 9.14
CA GLN A 54 10.25 2.23 9.56
C GLN A 54 10.62 3.68 9.80
N THR A 55 10.07 4.58 8.99
CA THR A 55 10.30 6.02 9.18
C THR A 55 9.75 6.46 10.54
N ILE A 56 8.57 5.96 10.90
CA ILE A 56 7.94 6.30 12.17
C ILE A 56 8.69 5.66 13.35
N ALA A 57 9.04 4.38 13.21
CA ALA A 57 9.73 3.64 14.26
C ALA A 57 11.19 4.05 14.39
N LYS A 58 11.73 4.70 13.36
CA LYS A 58 13.16 5.07 13.28
C LYS A 58 14.03 3.84 13.42
N GLY A 59 13.64 2.76 12.75
CA GLY A 59 14.36 1.51 12.79
C GLY A 59 13.54 0.37 12.21
N ARG A 60 14.00 -0.84 12.50
CA ARG A 60 13.43 -2.05 11.91
C ARG A 60 12.00 -2.30 12.37
N THR A 61 11.20 -2.83 11.47
CA THR A 61 9.84 -3.26 11.78
C THR A 61 9.58 -4.62 11.13
N ALA A 62 8.60 -5.33 11.66
CA ALA A 62 8.14 -6.59 11.09
C ALA A 62 6.64 -6.50 10.87
N THR A 63 6.18 -7.05 9.75
CA THR A 63 4.76 -7.14 9.45
C THR A 63 4.15 -8.24 10.29
N VAL A 64 3.09 -7.93 11.04
CA VAL A 64 2.45 -8.93 11.91
C VAL A 64 1.00 -9.19 11.54
N ALA A 65 0.35 -8.31 10.81
CA ALA A 65 -1.06 -8.53 10.45
C ALA A 65 -1.42 -7.70 9.24
N VAL A 66 -2.34 -8.24 8.45
CA VAL A 66 -2.95 -7.55 7.31
C VAL A 66 -4.44 -7.83 7.38
N ASP A 67 -5.24 -6.78 7.30
CA ASP A 67 -6.69 -6.94 7.30
C ASP A 67 -7.17 -7.59 6.00
N ALA A 68 -8.37 -8.14 6.05
CA ALA A 68 -9.03 -8.66 4.86
C ALA A 68 -9.12 -7.55 3.80
N MET A 69 -8.82 -7.91 2.57
CA MET A 69 -8.77 -6.99 1.45
C MET A 69 -9.60 -7.52 0.30
N THR A 70 -10.18 -6.61 -0.48
CA THR A 70 -10.90 -6.97 -1.67
C THR A 70 -10.26 -6.27 -2.85
N PHE A 71 -9.90 -7.03 -3.87
CA PHE A 71 -9.33 -6.48 -5.09
C PHE A 71 -10.48 -6.07 -6.01
N LYS A 72 -10.55 -4.79 -6.32
CA LYS A 72 -11.69 -4.22 -7.02
C LYS A 72 -11.60 -4.35 -8.52
N ARG A 73 -10.39 -4.56 -9.03
CA ARG A 73 -10.17 -4.68 -10.48
C ARG A 73 -8.84 -5.38 -10.75
N PRO A 74 -8.72 -6.01 -11.92
CA PRO A 74 -7.45 -6.64 -12.29
C PRO A 74 -6.40 -5.59 -12.62
N VAL A 75 -5.14 -5.98 -12.46
CA VAL A 75 -3.97 -5.17 -12.82
C VAL A 75 -3.24 -5.91 -13.92
N ARG A 76 -2.74 -5.18 -14.90
CA ARG A 76 -2.15 -5.78 -16.10
C ARG A 76 -0.73 -5.33 -16.31
N VAL A 77 -0.02 -6.09 -17.14
CA VAL A 77 1.33 -5.72 -17.56
C VAL A 77 1.28 -4.33 -18.22
N GLY A 78 2.22 -3.48 -17.83
CA GLY A 78 2.29 -2.12 -18.34
C GLY A 78 1.59 -1.11 -17.47
N ASP A 79 0.75 -1.56 -16.53
CA ASP A 79 0.17 -0.65 -15.56
C ASP A 79 1.24 -0.21 -14.56
N VAL A 80 1.10 1.00 -14.05
CA VAL A 80 1.96 1.51 -12.98
C VAL A 80 1.19 1.46 -11.68
N ILE A 81 1.75 0.81 -10.68
CA ILE A 81 1.16 0.74 -9.34
C ILE A 81 1.77 1.82 -8.47
N CYS A 82 0.91 2.58 -7.82
CA CYS A 82 1.30 3.59 -6.84
C CYS A 82 0.70 3.17 -5.50
N ALA A 83 1.54 2.96 -4.50
CA ALA A 83 1.07 2.58 -3.17
C ALA A 83 1.24 3.77 -2.22
N TYR A 84 0.16 4.13 -1.58
CA TYR A 84 0.10 5.26 -0.66
C TYR A 84 -0.09 4.74 0.75
N ALA A 85 0.61 5.35 1.70
CA ALA A 85 0.57 4.94 3.09
C ALA A 85 0.15 6.11 3.97
N GLU A 86 -0.69 5.81 4.96
CA GLU A 86 -1.18 6.81 5.91
C GLU A 86 -1.17 6.20 7.30
N LEU A 87 -0.66 6.95 8.26
CA LEU A 87 -0.64 6.47 9.64
C LEU A 87 -2.06 6.40 10.19
N MET A 88 -2.41 5.25 10.76
CA MET A 88 -3.71 5.06 11.41
C MET A 88 -3.58 5.16 12.92
N ARG A 89 -2.57 4.50 13.50
CA ARG A 89 -2.44 4.46 14.95
C ARG A 89 -1.04 4.00 15.34
N ILE A 90 -0.55 4.53 16.45
CA ILE A 90 0.68 4.06 17.08
C ILE A 90 0.31 3.46 18.42
N GLY A 91 0.63 2.18 18.62
CA GLY A 91 0.50 1.51 19.90
C GLY A 91 1.83 1.53 20.64
N THR A 92 1.96 0.72 21.68
CA THR A 92 3.21 0.65 22.44
C THR A 92 4.36 0.15 21.56
N THR A 93 4.15 -0.96 20.88
CA THR A 93 5.17 -1.56 19.99
C THR A 93 4.70 -1.61 18.54
N SER A 94 3.44 -1.27 18.26
CA SER A 94 2.83 -1.47 16.96
C SER A 94 2.53 -0.16 16.25
N ILE A 95 2.49 -0.24 14.93
CA ILE A 95 2.16 0.87 14.04
C ILE A 95 1.16 0.33 13.03
N ALA A 96 -0.04 0.92 13.02
CA ALA A 96 -1.07 0.56 12.06
C ALA A 96 -1.04 1.56 10.91
N VAL A 97 -0.91 1.06 9.69
CA VAL A 97 -0.76 1.86 8.48
C VAL A 97 -1.86 1.47 7.49
N HIS A 98 -2.58 2.47 7.00
CA HIS A 98 -3.52 2.26 5.90
C HIS A 98 -2.74 2.34 4.60
N VAL A 99 -2.85 1.33 3.75
CA VAL A 99 -2.14 1.29 2.48
C VAL A 99 -3.16 1.15 1.36
N GLU A 100 -3.03 1.99 0.35
CA GLU A 100 -3.86 1.97 -0.86
C GLU A 100 -3.00 1.68 -2.06
N ALA A 101 -3.45 0.78 -2.91
CA ALA A 101 -2.80 0.51 -4.18
C ALA A 101 -3.67 1.07 -5.30
N TRP A 102 -3.09 1.96 -6.07
CA TRP A 102 -3.72 2.61 -7.20
C TRP A 102 -2.97 2.22 -8.47
N ALA A 103 -3.70 1.97 -9.54
CA ALA A 103 -3.11 1.65 -10.83
C ALA A 103 -3.32 2.81 -11.79
N ILE A 104 -2.26 3.15 -12.53
CA ILE A 104 -2.37 4.00 -13.69
C ILE A 104 -2.31 3.06 -14.89
N PRO A 105 -3.42 2.82 -15.57
CA PRO A 105 -3.42 1.88 -16.70
C PRO A 105 -2.49 2.35 -17.81
N ARG A 106 -1.98 1.39 -18.55
CA ARG A 106 -1.09 1.64 -19.67
C ARG A 106 -1.72 2.65 -20.62
N ASN A 107 -0.94 3.65 -21.02
CA ASN A 107 -1.36 4.70 -21.95
C ASN A 107 -2.44 5.62 -21.38
N GLU A 108 -2.59 5.65 -20.05
CA GLU A 108 -3.51 6.55 -19.38
C GLU A 108 -2.77 7.35 -18.32
N THR A 109 -3.41 8.41 -17.86
CA THR A 109 -2.85 9.23 -16.79
C THR A 109 -3.71 9.18 -15.54
N ARG A 110 -4.91 8.62 -15.66
CA ARG A 110 -5.91 8.61 -14.60
C ARG A 110 -5.73 7.39 -13.73
N ARG A 111 -5.59 7.59 -12.44
CA ARG A 111 -5.38 6.47 -11.53
C ARG A 111 -6.69 5.87 -11.06
N GLN A 112 -6.67 4.60 -10.76
CA GLN A 112 -7.84 3.85 -10.32
C GLN A 112 -7.46 3.05 -9.08
N LEU A 113 -8.33 3.11 -8.07
CA LEU A 113 -8.11 2.32 -6.85
C LEU A 113 -8.28 0.85 -7.16
N VAL A 114 -7.26 0.05 -6.81
CA VAL A 114 -7.30 -1.39 -7.00
C VAL A 114 -7.71 -2.08 -5.70
N THR A 115 -7.06 -1.74 -4.61
CA THR A 115 -7.38 -2.31 -3.31
C THR A 115 -6.79 -1.45 -2.20
N GLU A 116 -7.25 -1.70 -0.98
CA GLU A 116 -6.74 -1.00 0.19
C GLU A 116 -6.89 -1.91 1.40
N GLY A 117 -6.09 -1.67 2.40
CA GLY A 117 -6.14 -2.44 3.64
C GLY A 117 -5.28 -1.83 4.70
N ASN A 118 -5.43 -2.33 5.92
CA ASN A 118 -4.63 -1.87 7.04
C ASN A 118 -3.59 -2.93 7.36
N PHE A 119 -2.35 -2.47 7.44
CA PHE A 119 -1.20 -3.32 7.75
C PHE A 119 -0.70 -2.93 9.12
N THR A 120 -0.41 -3.94 9.95
CA THR A 120 0.12 -3.69 11.29
C THR A 120 1.56 -4.16 11.32
N TYR A 121 2.42 -3.26 11.78
CA TYR A 121 3.85 -3.49 11.91
C TYR A 121 4.23 -3.38 13.38
N VAL A 122 5.25 -4.12 13.78
CA VAL A 122 5.80 -4.05 15.13
C VAL A 122 7.24 -3.57 15.03
N ALA A 123 7.59 -2.56 15.82
CA ALA A 123 8.99 -2.12 15.92
C ALA A 123 9.79 -3.22 16.60
N ILE A 124 10.94 -3.56 16.04
CA ILE A 124 11.78 -4.63 16.56
C ILE A 124 13.20 -4.11 16.80
N ASP A 125 13.88 -4.75 17.75
CA ASP A 125 15.28 -4.46 18.04
C ASP A 125 16.18 -5.34 17.16
N ASP A 126 17.50 -5.26 17.41
CA ASP A 126 18.46 -5.99 16.59
C ASP A 126 18.32 -7.51 16.73
N ASP A 127 17.72 -7.98 17.82
CA ASP A 127 17.47 -9.41 18.04
C ASP A 127 16.10 -9.84 17.50
N GLY A 128 15.36 -8.91 16.87
CA GLY A 128 14.06 -9.21 16.33
C GLY A 128 12.94 -9.19 17.35
N ARG A 129 13.18 -8.66 18.54
CA ARG A 129 12.18 -8.60 19.59
C ARG A 129 11.41 -7.28 19.54
N PRO A 130 10.13 -7.30 19.90
CA PRO A 130 9.36 -6.06 19.94
C PRO A 130 10.00 -5.03 20.87
N ARG A 131 9.97 -3.78 20.43
CA ARG A 131 10.42 -2.66 21.24
C ARG A 131 9.41 -1.53 21.15
N LYS A 132 9.51 -0.59 22.08
CA LYS A 132 8.62 0.56 22.03
C LYS A 132 8.89 1.39 20.78
N VAL A 133 7.81 1.91 20.20
CA VAL A 133 7.90 2.73 18.99
C VAL A 133 8.59 4.05 19.29
N GLY A 134 8.25 4.66 20.42
CA GLY A 134 8.76 5.98 20.79
C GLY A 134 10.03 6.00 21.56
#